data_9673c98a8889efb676f60e4137fc6008
#
_entry.id   9673c98a8889efb676f60e4137fc6008
#
_cell.length_a   1.000
_cell.length_b   1.000
_cell.length_c   1.000
_cell.angle_alpha   90.00
_cell.angle_beta   90.00
_cell.angle_gamma   90.00
#
_symmetry.space_group_name_H-M   'P 1'
#
loop_
_entity.id
_entity.type
_entity.pdbx_description
1 polymer ?
#
loop_
_entity_poly.entity_id
_entity_poly.type
_entity_poly.pdbx_seq_one_letter_code
_entity_poly.pdbx_strand_id
1 'polypeptide(L)'
;MNISAVSREEMGSQLLSEIAAYRYQVFVETLGWQLDCPVGRELDQFDHANAHYLLLREDSGALAGCARLLPTLQPYLLQQVFPMLAPGLLPKDASVWELSRFAVLSPAQFGTRQRAAAAEPRQSSGELLNNALPQFSSQQTIALLQAALDYARSLGARRLVTVSPVGIDRLLSMAGFNTCALAPAQTVGGHRLFACQIECQARRVPRPLVLGRSASAQAA
;
A
#
# COMPACT_ATOMS: atom_id res chain seq x y z
N MET A 1 -12.91 10.89 -9.62
CA MET A 1 -11.68 10.39 -9.00
C MET A 1 -10.57 10.29 -10.01
N ASN A 2 -9.34 10.73 -9.69
CA ASN A 2 -8.19 10.72 -10.57
C ASN A 2 -6.97 10.12 -9.87
N ILE A 3 -6.18 9.30 -10.59
CA ILE A 3 -4.89 8.79 -10.12
C ILE A 3 -3.81 9.36 -11.05
N SER A 4 -2.80 9.98 -10.46
CA SER A 4 -1.65 10.53 -11.17
C SER A 4 -0.35 9.95 -10.61
N ALA A 5 0.67 9.87 -11.46
CA ALA A 5 2.02 9.49 -11.07
C ALA A 5 2.95 10.70 -11.24
N VAL A 6 3.93 10.83 -10.36
CA VAL A 6 4.94 11.89 -10.40
C VAL A 6 6.24 11.38 -9.81
N SER A 7 7.39 11.72 -10.43
CA SER A 7 8.69 11.48 -9.82
C SER A 7 8.99 12.56 -8.76
N ARG A 8 9.83 12.21 -7.79
CA ARG A 8 10.29 13.19 -6.79
C ARG A 8 11.04 14.36 -7.42
N GLU A 9 11.75 14.10 -8.49
CA GLU A 9 12.54 15.12 -9.21
C GLU A 9 11.62 16.15 -9.89
N GLU A 10 10.51 15.70 -10.48
CA GLU A 10 9.52 16.57 -11.15
C GLU A 10 8.55 17.26 -10.16
N MET A 11 8.57 16.82 -8.90
CA MET A 11 7.62 17.27 -7.89
C MET A 11 7.99 18.64 -7.33
N GLY A 12 7.12 19.63 -7.50
CA GLY A 12 7.25 20.93 -6.86
C GLY A 12 7.08 20.87 -5.34
N SER A 13 7.60 21.90 -4.65
CA SER A 13 7.57 21.98 -3.18
C SER A 13 6.17 21.98 -2.58
N GLN A 14 5.20 22.56 -3.28
CA GLN A 14 3.80 22.59 -2.83
C GLN A 14 3.19 21.19 -2.79
N LEU A 15 3.37 20.39 -3.85
CA LEU A 15 2.86 19.01 -3.92
C LEU A 15 3.56 18.13 -2.89
N LEU A 16 4.88 18.29 -2.70
CA LEU A 16 5.61 17.58 -1.66
C LEU A 16 5.06 17.90 -0.26
N SER A 17 4.75 19.17 0.01
CA SER A 17 4.17 19.57 1.30
C SER A 17 2.77 18.99 1.50
N GLU A 18 1.96 18.92 0.46
CA GLU A 18 0.63 18.29 0.50
C GLU A 18 0.73 16.79 0.82
N ILE A 19 1.64 16.08 0.13
CA ILE A 19 1.88 14.65 0.39
C ILE A 19 2.37 14.43 1.82
N ALA A 20 3.30 15.25 2.30
CA ALA A 20 3.85 15.15 3.65
C ALA A 20 2.77 15.37 4.72
N ALA A 21 1.85 16.31 4.51
CA ALA A 21 0.73 16.58 5.40
C ALA A 21 -0.29 15.42 5.38
N TYR A 22 -0.65 14.92 4.20
CA TYR A 22 -1.53 13.77 4.06
C TYR A 22 -0.97 12.53 4.76
N ARG A 23 0.31 12.22 4.54
CA ARG A 23 0.98 11.08 5.16
C ARG A 23 1.03 11.21 6.67
N TYR A 24 1.26 12.41 7.20
CA TYR A 24 1.22 12.67 8.64
C TYR A 24 -0.16 12.36 9.22
N GLN A 25 -1.22 12.86 8.61
CA GLN A 25 -2.60 12.59 9.03
C GLN A 25 -2.94 11.10 9.00
N VAL A 26 -2.48 10.38 7.97
CA VAL A 26 -2.76 8.94 7.83
C VAL A 26 -1.91 8.13 8.81
N PHE A 27 -0.57 8.23 8.71
CA PHE A 27 0.32 7.30 9.40
C PHE A 27 0.51 7.65 10.87
N VAL A 28 0.63 8.94 11.20
CA VAL A 28 0.88 9.39 12.58
C VAL A 28 -0.44 9.59 13.33
N GLU A 29 -1.34 10.43 12.82
CA GLU A 29 -2.56 10.79 13.57
C GLU A 29 -3.63 9.68 13.53
N THR A 30 -3.80 9.00 12.38
CA THR A 30 -4.87 8.00 12.24
C THR A 30 -4.41 6.60 12.60
N LEU A 31 -3.22 6.18 12.15
CA LEU A 31 -2.68 4.84 12.40
C LEU A 31 -1.80 4.76 13.65
N GLY A 32 -1.45 5.90 14.26
CA GLY A 32 -0.69 5.97 15.50
C GLY A 32 0.77 5.52 15.39
N TRP A 33 1.35 5.57 14.18
CA TRP A 33 2.74 5.17 13.99
C TRP A 33 3.68 6.17 14.67
N GLN A 34 4.65 5.64 15.39
CA GLN A 34 5.71 6.43 16.02
C GLN A 34 6.82 6.65 14.99
N LEU A 35 6.74 7.74 14.25
CA LEU A 35 7.70 8.11 13.22
C LEU A 35 8.48 9.34 13.67
N ASP A 36 9.80 9.35 13.41
CA ASP A 36 10.65 10.50 13.66
C ASP A 36 10.45 11.54 12.54
N CYS A 37 9.48 12.42 12.74
CA CYS A 37 9.14 13.46 11.77
C CYS A 37 8.57 14.70 12.48
N PRO A 38 8.71 15.90 11.87
CA PRO A 38 8.09 17.11 12.39
C PRO A 38 6.56 17.01 12.43
N VAL A 39 5.94 17.67 13.41
CA VAL A 39 4.49 17.76 13.51
C VAL A 39 3.88 18.29 12.20
N GLY A 40 2.88 17.60 11.70
CA GLY A 40 2.18 17.95 10.46
C GLY A 40 2.91 17.57 9.17
N ARG A 41 4.09 16.95 9.23
CA ARG A 41 4.88 16.60 8.03
C ARG A 41 5.55 15.24 8.19
N GLU A 42 5.08 14.22 7.51
CA GLU A 42 5.74 12.92 7.44
C GLU A 42 6.51 12.80 6.13
N LEU A 43 7.82 12.84 6.22
CA LEU A 43 8.81 12.50 5.18
C LEU A 43 9.93 11.72 5.86
N ASP A 44 10.57 10.83 5.11
CA ASP A 44 11.70 10.04 5.59
C ASP A 44 12.88 10.07 4.61
N GLN A 45 13.97 9.42 4.96
CA GLN A 45 15.20 9.35 4.16
C GLN A 45 15.01 8.72 2.77
N PHE A 46 13.90 8.01 2.56
CA PHE A 46 13.58 7.38 1.28
C PHE A 46 12.77 8.29 0.34
N ASP A 47 12.45 9.52 0.76
CA ASP A 47 11.84 10.54 -0.11
C ASP A 47 12.91 11.27 -0.95
N HIS A 48 13.85 10.50 -1.52
CA HIS A 48 14.97 10.97 -2.34
C HIS A 48 14.58 11.17 -3.82
N ALA A 49 15.47 11.74 -4.63
CA ALA A 49 15.21 12.13 -6.02
C ALA A 49 14.66 10.98 -6.91
N ASN A 50 15.06 9.74 -6.65
CA ASN A 50 14.62 8.57 -7.42
C ASN A 50 13.32 7.94 -6.90
N ALA A 51 12.65 8.54 -5.91
CA ALA A 51 11.34 8.09 -5.46
C ALA A 51 10.24 8.53 -6.43
N HIS A 52 9.25 7.67 -6.65
CA HIS A 52 8.06 7.98 -7.43
C HIS A 52 6.82 7.84 -6.57
N TYR A 53 5.78 8.60 -6.90
CA TYR A 53 4.55 8.65 -6.12
C TYR A 53 3.34 8.45 -7.00
N LEU A 54 2.39 7.66 -6.53
CA LEU A 54 1.04 7.57 -7.07
C LEU A 54 0.12 8.33 -6.10
N LEU A 55 -0.72 9.18 -6.63
CA LEU A 55 -1.61 10.07 -5.88
C LEU A 55 -3.03 9.84 -6.34
N LEU A 56 -3.90 9.48 -5.41
CA LEU A 56 -5.34 9.35 -5.64
C LEU A 56 -6.01 10.64 -5.14
N ARG A 57 -6.77 11.32 -6.01
CA ARG A 57 -7.54 12.50 -5.67
C ARG A 57 -9.04 12.26 -5.82
N GLU A 58 -9.80 12.84 -4.93
CA GLU A 58 -11.25 12.96 -5.05
C GLU A 58 -11.64 13.98 -6.14
N ASP A 59 -12.90 14.03 -6.51
CA ASP A 59 -13.41 15.01 -7.49
C ASP A 59 -13.31 16.46 -6.96
N SER A 60 -13.26 16.63 -5.64
CA SER A 60 -12.94 17.90 -4.97
C SER A 60 -11.50 18.38 -5.18
N GLY A 61 -10.61 17.51 -5.70
CA GLY A 61 -9.18 17.73 -5.80
C GLY A 61 -8.39 17.32 -4.56
N ALA A 62 -9.04 17.01 -3.44
CA ALA A 62 -8.37 16.61 -2.20
C ALA A 62 -7.63 15.27 -2.36
N LEU A 63 -6.46 15.15 -1.74
CA LEU A 63 -5.69 13.92 -1.72
C LEU A 63 -6.36 12.89 -0.81
N ALA A 64 -6.68 11.73 -1.37
CA ALA A 64 -7.38 10.64 -0.69
C ALA A 64 -6.61 9.31 -0.72
N GLY A 65 -5.44 9.29 -1.35
CA GLY A 65 -4.55 8.13 -1.35
C GLY A 65 -3.17 8.46 -1.86
N CYS A 66 -2.19 7.73 -1.37
CA CYS A 66 -0.82 7.79 -1.85
C CYS A 66 -0.17 6.41 -1.86
N ALA A 67 0.84 6.28 -2.71
CA ALA A 67 1.78 5.18 -2.73
C ALA A 67 3.15 5.71 -3.13
N ARG A 68 4.22 5.19 -2.52
CA ARG A 68 5.60 5.50 -2.92
C ARG A 68 6.24 4.26 -3.53
N LEU A 69 6.93 4.44 -4.64
CA LEU A 69 7.73 3.43 -5.32
C LEU A 69 9.22 3.82 -5.23
N LEU A 70 10.05 2.88 -4.84
CA LEU A 70 11.50 3.04 -4.70
C LEU A 70 12.24 1.99 -5.54
N PRO A 71 13.24 2.38 -6.36
CA PRO A 71 14.07 1.40 -7.06
C PRO A 71 14.97 0.67 -6.06
N THR A 72 15.06 -0.67 -6.13
CA THR A 72 15.90 -1.44 -5.18
C THR A 72 17.40 -1.32 -5.45
N LEU A 73 17.80 -0.64 -6.51
CA LEU A 73 19.20 -0.26 -6.76
C LEU A 73 19.68 0.87 -5.84
N GLN A 74 18.77 1.58 -5.20
CA GLN A 74 19.01 2.60 -4.18
C GLN A 74 18.60 2.06 -2.80
N PRO A 75 18.98 2.70 -1.69
CA PRO A 75 18.48 2.35 -0.37
C PRO A 75 16.95 2.41 -0.32
N TYR A 76 16.31 1.37 0.22
CA TYR A 76 14.87 1.25 0.34
C TYR A 76 14.46 0.72 1.73
N LEU A 77 13.19 0.89 2.10
CA LEU A 77 12.69 0.69 3.47
C LEU A 77 12.86 -0.76 3.97
N LEU A 78 12.46 -1.77 3.18
CA LEU A 78 12.61 -3.18 3.56
C LEU A 78 14.08 -3.53 3.83
N GLN A 79 15.00 -3.01 2.99
CA GLN A 79 16.43 -3.29 3.14
C GLN A 79 17.02 -2.67 4.41
N GLN A 80 16.67 -1.42 4.72
CA GLN A 80 17.33 -0.69 5.79
C GLN A 80 16.62 -0.81 7.14
N VAL A 81 15.29 -0.92 7.14
CA VAL A 81 14.48 -0.89 8.36
C VAL A 81 13.98 -2.28 8.75
N PHE A 82 13.65 -3.12 7.77
CA PHE A 82 13.03 -4.42 7.99
C PHE A 82 13.78 -5.60 7.36
N PRO A 83 15.14 -5.65 7.34
CA PRO A 83 15.88 -6.71 6.66
C PRO A 83 15.56 -8.11 7.19
N MET A 84 15.13 -8.21 8.46
CA MET A 84 14.73 -9.46 9.09
C MET A 84 13.48 -10.10 8.47
N LEU A 85 12.65 -9.32 7.77
CA LEU A 85 11.44 -9.84 7.11
C LEU A 85 11.73 -10.51 5.75
N ALA A 86 12.96 -10.42 5.24
CA ALA A 86 13.36 -11.05 3.98
C ALA A 86 14.83 -11.54 4.07
N PRO A 87 15.18 -12.44 5.01
CA PRO A 87 16.57 -12.86 5.24
C PRO A 87 17.14 -13.51 3.99
N GLY A 88 18.26 -12.97 3.48
CA GLY A 88 18.95 -13.47 2.28
C GLY A 88 18.23 -13.21 0.95
N LEU A 89 17.07 -12.52 0.96
CA LEU A 89 16.24 -12.28 -0.22
C LEU A 89 16.03 -10.79 -0.53
N LEU A 90 16.89 -9.92 0.01
CA LEU A 90 16.82 -8.47 -0.24
C LEU A 90 17.23 -8.16 -1.68
N PRO A 91 16.29 -7.78 -2.58
CA PRO A 91 16.62 -7.54 -3.97
C PRO A 91 17.49 -6.29 -4.14
N LYS A 92 18.42 -6.38 -5.10
CA LYS A 92 19.17 -5.25 -5.65
C LYS A 92 19.16 -5.40 -7.17
N ASP A 93 18.01 -5.10 -7.79
CA ASP A 93 17.71 -5.44 -9.18
C ASP A 93 16.84 -4.34 -9.81
N ALA A 94 17.21 -3.86 -10.99
CA ALA A 94 16.47 -2.82 -11.72
C ALA A 94 15.01 -3.21 -12.03
N SER A 95 14.74 -4.52 -12.12
CA SER A 95 13.38 -5.04 -12.37
C SER A 95 12.56 -5.26 -11.10
N VAL A 96 13.09 -4.92 -9.92
CA VAL A 96 12.39 -5.01 -8.64
C VAL A 96 12.35 -3.63 -7.97
N TRP A 97 11.15 -3.20 -7.61
CA TRP A 97 10.95 -1.94 -6.91
C TRP A 97 10.26 -2.21 -5.57
N GLU A 98 10.34 -1.26 -4.65
CA GLU A 98 9.61 -1.35 -3.39
C GLU A 98 8.36 -0.47 -3.44
N LEU A 99 7.23 -1.01 -2.97
CA LEU A 99 6.01 -0.27 -2.66
C LEU A 99 5.98 0.04 -1.16
N SER A 100 5.93 1.30 -0.81
CA SER A 100 5.85 1.77 0.57
C SER A 100 4.89 2.96 0.69
N ARG A 101 4.56 3.36 1.91
CA ARG A 101 3.64 4.49 2.19
C ARG A 101 2.32 4.38 1.40
N PHE A 102 1.84 3.15 1.23
CA PHE A 102 0.58 2.87 0.55
C PHE A 102 -0.59 3.09 1.52
N ALA A 103 -1.45 4.03 1.18
CA ALA A 103 -2.65 4.33 1.96
C ALA A 103 -3.76 4.88 1.06
N VAL A 104 -5.00 4.55 1.40
CA VAL A 104 -6.21 5.16 0.83
C VAL A 104 -7.11 5.53 1.99
N LEU A 105 -7.23 6.83 2.25
CA LEU A 105 -8.05 7.38 3.30
C LEU A 105 -8.53 8.78 2.89
N SER A 106 -9.84 8.93 2.74
CA SER A 106 -10.45 10.23 2.41
C SER A 106 -10.31 11.21 3.58
N PRO A 107 -10.08 12.50 3.33
CA PRO A 107 -10.10 13.54 4.36
C PRO A 107 -11.36 13.52 5.24
N ALA A 108 -12.52 13.17 4.68
CA ALA A 108 -13.76 13.01 5.43
C ALA A 108 -13.70 11.88 6.50
N GLN A 109 -12.79 10.94 6.35
CA GLN A 109 -12.60 9.80 7.27
C GLN A 109 -11.61 10.12 8.41
N PHE A 110 -10.78 11.17 8.30
CA PHE A 110 -9.80 11.52 9.33
C PHE A 110 -10.47 11.82 10.68
N GLY A 111 -11.47 12.70 10.71
CA GLY A 111 -12.13 13.10 11.96
C GLY A 111 -13.01 12.03 12.60
N THR A 112 -13.56 11.11 11.81
CA THR A 112 -14.43 10.03 12.32
C THR A 112 -13.62 8.99 13.09
N ARG A 113 -12.40 8.70 12.67
CA ARG A 113 -11.50 7.73 13.29
C ARG A 113 -10.80 8.26 14.53
N GLN A 114 -10.41 9.53 14.56
CA GLN A 114 -9.87 10.16 15.76
C GLN A 114 -10.90 10.12 16.91
N ARG A 115 -12.19 10.32 16.63
CA ARG A 115 -13.26 10.21 17.64
C ARG A 115 -13.46 8.77 18.14
N ALA A 116 -13.37 7.79 17.25
CA ALA A 116 -13.47 6.38 17.63
C ALA A 116 -12.25 5.93 18.46
N ALA A 117 -11.04 6.34 18.10
CA ALA A 117 -9.82 6.05 18.83
C ALA A 117 -9.75 6.75 20.20
N ALA A 118 -10.39 7.90 20.37
CA ALA A 118 -10.47 8.62 21.65
C ALA A 118 -11.54 8.07 22.61
N ALA A 119 -12.51 7.29 22.10
CA ALA A 119 -13.62 6.72 22.88
C ALA A 119 -13.28 5.33 23.49
N GLU A 120 -12.22 4.66 23.01
CA GLU A 120 -11.79 3.34 23.49
C GLU A 120 -10.50 3.46 24.29
N PRO A 121 -10.35 2.72 25.44
CA PRO A 121 -9.11 2.69 26.17
C PRO A 121 -8.03 2.02 25.31
N ARG A 122 -6.96 2.74 25.02
CA ARG A 122 -5.72 2.35 24.31
C ARG A 122 -5.75 0.95 23.72
N GLN A 123 -6.40 0.82 22.58
CA GLN A 123 -6.34 -0.39 21.78
C GLN A 123 -4.89 -0.62 21.35
N SER A 124 -4.44 -1.87 21.41
CA SER A 124 -3.12 -2.24 20.93
C SER A 124 -3.01 -1.87 19.44
N SER A 125 -1.82 -1.44 19.02
CA SER A 125 -1.59 -1.06 17.61
C SER A 125 -1.99 -2.16 16.61
N GLY A 126 -2.11 -3.43 17.03
CA GLY A 126 -2.63 -4.54 16.23
C GLY A 126 -4.13 -4.44 15.94
N GLU A 127 -4.94 -3.89 16.84
CA GLU A 127 -6.38 -3.68 16.61
C GLU A 127 -6.65 -2.51 15.66
N LEU A 128 -5.82 -1.46 15.72
CA LEU A 128 -5.90 -0.34 14.76
C LEU A 128 -5.61 -0.81 13.33
N LEU A 129 -4.68 -1.74 13.13
CA LEU A 129 -4.39 -2.35 11.83
C LEU A 129 -5.51 -3.28 11.36
N ASN A 130 -6.10 -4.08 12.25
CA ASN A 130 -7.26 -4.92 11.94
C ASN A 130 -8.47 -4.07 11.51
N ASN A 131 -8.66 -2.89 12.12
CA ASN A 131 -9.69 -1.94 11.72
C ASN A 131 -9.38 -1.21 10.39
N ALA A 132 -8.12 -1.24 9.93
CA ALA A 132 -7.72 -0.74 8.62
C ALA A 132 -7.93 -1.76 7.48
N LEU A 133 -8.00 -3.07 7.78
CA LEU A 133 -8.15 -4.14 6.78
C LEU A 133 -9.36 -3.98 5.83
N PRO A 134 -10.56 -3.51 6.26
CA PRO A 134 -11.68 -3.28 5.35
C PRO A 134 -11.38 -2.26 4.24
N GLN A 135 -10.41 -1.37 4.43
CA GLN A 135 -10.05 -0.36 3.42
C GLN A 135 -9.27 -0.95 2.25
N PHE A 136 -8.51 -2.04 2.47
CA PHE A 136 -7.77 -2.70 1.39
C PHE A 136 -8.68 -3.45 0.40
N SER A 137 -9.95 -3.64 0.72
CA SER A 137 -10.96 -4.22 -0.20
C SER A 137 -11.72 -3.16 -0.98
N SER A 138 -11.51 -1.86 -0.74
CA SER A 138 -12.19 -0.80 -1.46
C SER A 138 -11.76 -0.76 -2.93
N GLN A 139 -12.69 -0.40 -3.82
CA GLN A 139 -12.36 -0.23 -5.26
C GLN A 139 -11.23 0.79 -5.46
N GLN A 140 -11.16 1.81 -4.62
CA GLN A 140 -10.13 2.85 -4.65
C GLN A 140 -8.75 2.30 -4.31
N THR A 141 -8.66 1.46 -3.30
CA THR A 141 -7.41 0.80 -2.90
C THR A 141 -6.91 -0.13 -4.02
N ILE A 142 -7.82 -0.92 -4.59
CA ILE A 142 -7.50 -1.80 -5.72
C ILE A 142 -7.04 -0.97 -6.92
N ALA A 143 -7.72 0.14 -7.24
CA ALA A 143 -7.37 1.01 -8.35
C ALA A 143 -5.99 1.66 -8.15
N LEU A 144 -5.69 2.18 -6.94
CA LEU A 144 -4.39 2.76 -6.65
C LEU A 144 -3.26 1.73 -6.72
N LEU A 145 -3.47 0.52 -6.20
CA LEU A 145 -2.49 -0.55 -6.30
C LEU A 145 -2.25 -0.98 -7.75
N GLN A 146 -3.32 -1.13 -8.54
CA GLN A 146 -3.19 -1.47 -9.95
C GLN A 146 -2.42 -0.38 -10.71
N ALA A 147 -2.73 0.89 -10.44
CA ALA A 147 -2.01 2.01 -11.02
C ALA A 147 -0.52 2.02 -10.62
N ALA A 148 -0.20 1.67 -9.36
CA ALA A 148 1.18 1.56 -8.89
C ALA A 148 1.93 0.43 -9.62
N LEU A 149 1.31 -0.72 -9.82
CA LEU A 149 1.89 -1.85 -10.56
C LEU A 149 2.09 -1.51 -12.05
N ASP A 150 1.10 -0.86 -12.67
CA ASP A 150 1.18 -0.47 -14.09
C ASP A 150 2.25 0.60 -14.31
N TYR A 151 2.34 1.57 -13.41
CA TYR A 151 3.37 2.59 -13.46
C TYR A 151 4.77 2.01 -13.21
N ALA A 152 4.94 1.16 -12.19
CA ALA A 152 6.21 0.47 -11.96
C ALA A 152 6.64 -0.36 -13.18
N ARG A 153 5.68 -1.04 -13.84
CA ARG A 153 5.94 -1.79 -15.07
C ARG A 153 6.41 -0.89 -16.21
N SER A 154 5.86 0.32 -16.35
CA SER A 154 6.31 1.29 -17.35
C SER A 154 7.74 1.77 -17.09
N LEU A 155 8.21 1.71 -15.83
CA LEU A 155 9.59 1.98 -15.44
C LEU A 155 10.51 0.74 -15.54
N GLY A 156 10.00 -0.40 -16.06
CA GLY A 156 10.77 -1.63 -16.25
C GLY A 156 10.67 -2.63 -15.09
N ALA A 157 9.88 -2.35 -14.06
CA ALA A 157 9.70 -3.28 -12.96
C ALA A 157 8.90 -4.52 -13.39
N ARG A 158 9.32 -5.67 -12.91
CA ARG A 158 8.60 -6.95 -13.03
C ARG A 158 7.89 -7.31 -11.74
N ARG A 159 8.39 -6.83 -10.61
CA ARG A 159 7.88 -7.13 -9.27
C ARG A 159 8.00 -5.92 -8.36
N LEU A 160 7.07 -5.81 -7.43
CA LEU A 160 7.19 -4.94 -6.27
C LEU A 160 7.44 -5.79 -5.02
N VAL A 161 8.30 -5.33 -4.12
CA VAL A 161 8.39 -5.83 -2.75
C VAL A 161 7.73 -4.84 -1.81
N THR A 162 7.13 -5.32 -0.73
CA THR A 162 6.47 -4.46 0.26
C THR A 162 6.49 -5.10 1.63
N VAL A 163 6.47 -4.28 2.68
CA VAL A 163 6.23 -4.69 4.06
C VAL A 163 4.79 -4.37 4.41
N SER A 164 4.08 -5.36 4.95
CA SER A 164 2.66 -5.25 5.24
C SER A 164 2.28 -6.01 6.52
N PRO A 165 1.19 -5.64 7.19
CA PRO A 165 0.58 -6.45 8.22
C PRO A 165 0.08 -7.79 7.67
N VAL A 166 0.08 -8.83 8.52
CA VAL A 166 -0.50 -10.14 8.15
C VAL A 166 -1.96 -10.01 7.73
N GLY A 167 -2.35 -10.80 6.73
CA GLY A 167 -3.71 -10.78 6.16
C GLY A 167 -3.84 -9.92 4.90
N ILE A 168 -2.91 -9.00 4.64
CA ILE A 168 -2.92 -8.19 3.40
C ILE A 168 -2.67 -9.08 2.18
N ASP A 169 -1.78 -10.07 2.27
CA ASP A 169 -1.52 -11.05 1.21
C ASP A 169 -2.79 -11.78 0.75
N ARG A 170 -3.63 -12.19 1.71
CA ARG A 170 -4.91 -12.82 1.41
C ARG A 170 -5.86 -11.86 0.69
N LEU A 171 -5.95 -10.61 1.16
CA LEU A 171 -6.80 -9.60 0.52
C LEU A 171 -6.33 -9.29 -0.91
N LEU A 172 -5.02 -9.17 -1.11
CA LEU A 172 -4.44 -8.96 -2.44
C LEU A 172 -4.73 -10.15 -3.37
N SER A 173 -4.55 -11.38 -2.87
CA SER A 173 -4.86 -12.59 -3.64
C SER A 173 -6.35 -12.69 -4.00
N MET A 174 -7.26 -12.37 -3.06
CA MET A 174 -8.70 -12.31 -3.33
C MET A 174 -9.05 -11.22 -4.35
N ALA A 175 -8.33 -10.13 -4.36
CA ALA A 175 -8.46 -9.07 -5.36
C ALA A 175 -7.84 -9.44 -6.72
N GLY A 176 -7.23 -10.62 -6.86
CA GLY A 176 -6.66 -11.15 -8.11
C GLY A 176 -5.21 -10.74 -8.38
N PHE A 177 -4.50 -10.21 -7.37
CA PHE A 177 -3.08 -9.95 -7.47
C PHE A 177 -2.26 -11.21 -7.18
N ASN A 178 -1.18 -11.41 -7.91
CA ASN A 178 -0.26 -12.52 -7.68
C ASN A 178 0.80 -12.09 -6.64
N THR A 179 0.69 -12.66 -5.45
CA THR A 179 1.56 -12.31 -4.31
C THR A 179 2.27 -13.55 -3.78
N CYS A 180 3.50 -13.36 -3.25
CA CYS A 180 4.28 -14.39 -2.59
C CYS A 180 4.99 -13.81 -1.38
N ALA A 181 4.80 -14.39 -0.19
CA ALA A 181 5.55 -14.00 1.00
C ALA A 181 7.05 -14.35 0.82
N LEU A 182 7.93 -13.45 1.25
CA LEU A 182 9.39 -13.64 1.17
C LEU A 182 9.92 -14.46 2.34
N ALA A 183 9.28 -14.37 3.51
CA ALA A 183 9.61 -15.14 4.70
C ALA A 183 8.38 -15.22 5.63
N PRO A 184 8.40 -16.07 6.67
CA PRO A 184 7.37 -16.08 7.69
C PRO A 184 7.21 -14.73 8.39
N ALA A 185 5.97 -14.38 8.75
CA ALA A 185 5.68 -13.15 9.47
C ALA A 185 6.38 -13.09 10.83
N GLN A 186 6.88 -11.91 11.19
CA GLN A 186 7.55 -11.65 12.46
C GLN A 186 6.86 -10.52 13.22
N THR A 187 7.06 -10.48 14.54
CA THR A 187 6.59 -9.36 15.37
C THR A 187 7.69 -8.30 15.45
N VAL A 188 7.42 -7.11 14.94
CA VAL A 188 8.32 -5.97 14.95
C VAL A 188 7.57 -4.78 15.54
N GLY A 189 8.11 -4.19 16.61
CA GLY A 189 7.46 -3.04 17.29
C GLY A 189 6.03 -3.33 17.79
N GLY A 190 5.74 -4.58 18.18
CA GLY A 190 4.39 -4.99 18.60
C GLY A 190 3.43 -5.36 17.47
N HIS A 191 3.84 -5.23 16.20
CA HIS A 191 3.02 -5.53 15.03
C HIS A 191 3.48 -6.82 14.35
N ARG A 192 2.55 -7.68 13.94
CA ARG A 192 2.85 -8.83 13.09
C ARG A 192 2.95 -8.38 11.65
N LEU A 193 4.18 -8.32 11.15
CA LEU A 193 4.53 -7.88 9.81
C LEU A 193 5.12 -9.02 9.00
N PHE A 194 4.99 -8.93 7.68
CA PHE A 194 5.69 -9.79 6.72
C PHE A 194 6.12 -8.96 5.51
N ALA A 195 7.13 -9.45 4.80
CA ALA A 195 7.47 -8.92 3.49
C ALA A 195 6.91 -9.85 2.41
N CYS A 196 6.36 -9.28 1.36
CA CYS A 196 5.91 -10.04 0.20
C CYS A 196 6.34 -9.36 -1.10
N GLN A 197 6.36 -10.15 -2.16
CA GLN A 197 6.45 -9.64 -3.53
C GLN A 197 5.09 -9.69 -4.20
N ILE A 198 4.86 -8.74 -5.12
CA ILE A 198 3.67 -8.62 -5.96
C ILE A 198 4.16 -8.56 -7.41
N GLU A 199 3.65 -9.45 -8.27
CA GLU A 199 3.97 -9.45 -9.70
C GLU A 199 3.32 -8.25 -10.39
N CYS A 200 4.10 -7.49 -11.20
CA CYS A 200 3.62 -6.38 -12.00
C CYS A 200 2.86 -6.83 -13.27
N GLN A 201 2.19 -7.98 -13.21
CA GLN A 201 1.34 -8.47 -14.31
C GLN A 201 -0.10 -7.96 -14.16
N ALA A 202 -0.86 -8.03 -15.27
CA ALA A 202 -2.27 -7.69 -15.22
C ALA A 202 -3.00 -8.59 -14.22
N ARG A 203 -3.88 -7.98 -13.43
CA ARG A 203 -4.72 -8.67 -12.44
C ARG A 203 -5.50 -9.81 -13.08
N ARG A 204 -5.47 -10.99 -12.48
CA ARG A 204 -6.34 -12.09 -12.88
C ARG A 204 -7.75 -11.80 -12.34
N VAL A 205 -8.64 -11.32 -13.21
CA VAL A 205 -10.07 -11.23 -12.87
C VAL A 205 -10.59 -12.67 -12.75
N PRO A 206 -11.14 -13.08 -11.59
CA PRO A 206 -11.76 -14.39 -11.47
C PRO A 206 -12.86 -14.51 -12.54
N ARG A 207 -12.79 -15.52 -13.41
CA ARG A 207 -13.90 -15.82 -14.30
C ARG A 207 -15.13 -16.13 -13.46
N PRO A 208 -16.30 -15.51 -13.73
CA PRO A 208 -17.52 -15.90 -13.06
C PRO A 208 -17.72 -17.41 -13.32
N LEU A 209 -17.99 -18.18 -12.26
CA LEU A 209 -18.41 -19.57 -12.37
C LEU A 209 -19.68 -19.59 -13.23
N VAL A 210 -19.55 -20.04 -14.47
CA VAL A 210 -20.71 -20.39 -15.30
C VAL A 210 -21.26 -21.65 -14.70
N LEU A 211 -22.28 -21.51 -13.83
CA LEU A 211 -23.10 -22.63 -13.40
C LEU A 211 -23.76 -23.21 -14.67
N GLY A 212 -23.23 -24.36 -15.11
CA GLY A 212 -23.79 -25.10 -16.22
C GLY A 212 -25.26 -25.37 -15.93
N ARG A 213 -26.15 -24.87 -16.78
CA ARG A 213 -27.57 -25.33 -16.82
C ARG A 213 -27.53 -26.82 -17.06
N SER A 214 -27.95 -27.61 -16.06
CA SER A 214 -28.28 -29.00 -16.26
C SER A 214 -29.37 -29.10 -17.34
N ALA A 215 -29.01 -29.71 -18.44
CA ALA A 215 -29.98 -30.12 -19.44
C ALA A 215 -30.93 -31.14 -18.79
N SER A 216 -32.15 -30.74 -18.53
CA SER A 216 -33.24 -31.69 -18.21
C SER A 216 -33.47 -32.55 -19.42
N ALA A 217 -33.10 -33.82 -19.33
CA ALA A 217 -33.50 -34.86 -20.27
C ALA A 217 -35.03 -35.06 -20.14
N GLN A 218 -35.77 -34.64 -21.15
CA GLN A 218 -37.09 -35.13 -21.38
C GLN A 218 -36.98 -36.51 -22.02
N ALA A 219 -37.36 -37.52 -21.29
CA ALA A 219 -37.70 -38.83 -21.86
C ALA A 219 -39.17 -38.82 -22.28
N ALA A 220 -39.39 -39.08 -23.54
CA ALA A 220 -40.67 -39.49 -24.08
C ALA A 220 -40.79 -41.02 -24.01
#